data_2482d306dc5ad7670679975d207fb835
#
_entry.id   2482d306dc5ad7670679975d207fb835
#
_cell.length_a   1.000
_cell.length_b   1.000
_cell.length_c   1.000
_cell.angle_alpha   90.00
_cell.angle_beta   90.00
_cell.angle_gamma   90.00
#
_symmetry.space_group_name_H-M   'P 1'
#
loop_
_entity.id
_entity.type
_entity.pdbx_description
1 polymer ?
#
loop_
_entity_poly.entity_id
_entity_poly.type
_entity_poly.pdbx_seq_one_letter_code
_entity_poly.pdbx_strand_id
1 'polypeptide(L)'
;GHMNTLTYNPNNNRYYTTNAVVDGYIVTPIEADSMIVEAPIRLKEKVFNFAFDKDRNEYVSIVPLTNSHRTINYYDSNFNKIKTYKIDAEHTDLNNNGAYAGNGNTIFTTLTTFVFVDEEGVVKNISPYTSGMEVEDMDYRNGQMYMAVNRKGKVEIYGLPSLPFSVNA
;
A
#
# COMPACT_ATOMS: atom_id res chain seq x y z
N GLY A 1 13.75 12.25 6.69
CA GLY A 1 12.37 12.28 6.16
C GLY A 1 11.60 11.05 6.62
N HIS A 2 10.31 11.14 6.63
CA HIS A 2 9.42 10.04 6.99
C HIS A 2 8.98 9.36 5.69
N MET A 3 9.30 8.09 5.53
CA MET A 3 8.93 7.27 4.38
C MET A 3 7.69 6.46 4.74
N ASN A 4 6.60 6.60 3.97
CA ASN A 4 5.33 5.95 4.28
C ASN A 4 5.16 4.60 3.59
N THR A 5 5.92 4.34 2.55
CA THR A 5 5.89 3.07 1.82
C THR A 5 7.14 2.90 0.99
N LEU A 6 7.49 1.67 0.67
CA LEU A 6 8.52 1.31 -0.30
C LEU A 6 8.02 0.14 -1.12
N THR A 7 7.63 0.39 -2.36
CA THR A 7 7.14 -0.64 -3.27
C THR A 7 8.09 -0.87 -4.43
N TYR A 8 8.27 -2.14 -4.83
CA TYR A 8 9.13 -2.52 -5.93
C TYR A 8 8.33 -2.81 -7.20
N ASN A 9 8.75 -2.22 -8.32
CA ASN A 9 8.24 -2.54 -9.63
C ASN A 9 9.28 -3.33 -10.42
N PRO A 10 9.11 -4.64 -10.60
CA PRO A 10 10.07 -5.49 -11.32
C PRO A 10 10.14 -5.18 -12.83
N ASN A 11 9.12 -4.54 -13.40
CA ASN A 11 9.07 -4.27 -14.83
C ASN A 11 10.04 -3.17 -15.27
N ASN A 12 10.44 -2.29 -14.35
CA ASN A 12 11.40 -1.23 -14.61
C ASN A 12 12.57 -1.15 -13.61
N ASN A 13 12.66 -2.16 -12.74
CA ASN A 13 13.72 -2.30 -11.73
C ASN A 13 13.85 -1.06 -10.81
N ARG A 14 12.72 -0.56 -10.30
CA ARG A 14 12.69 0.59 -9.41
C ARG A 14 11.88 0.33 -8.15
N TYR A 15 12.37 0.87 -7.07
CA TYR A 15 11.56 1.13 -5.88
C TYR A 15 10.87 2.48 -6.01
N TYR A 16 9.71 2.59 -5.40
CA TYR A 16 8.96 3.82 -5.29
C TYR A 16 8.58 4.08 -3.84
N THR A 17 8.78 5.31 -3.40
CA THR A 17 8.44 5.71 -2.04
C THR A 17 7.60 6.97 -2.02
N THR A 18 6.80 7.13 -0.98
CA THR A 18 5.99 8.31 -0.73
C THR A 18 6.39 8.96 0.59
N ASN A 19 6.14 10.26 0.72
CA ASN A 19 6.30 10.99 1.96
C ASN A 19 5.03 11.83 2.22
N ALA A 20 3.98 11.16 2.68
CA ALA A 20 2.68 11.77 2.88
C ALA A 20 2.67 12.88 3.96
N VAL A 21 3.64 12.87 4.86
CA VAL A 21 3.75 13.86 5.94
C VAL A 21 4.28 15.20 5.42
N VAL A 22 5.26 15.18 4.50
CA VAL A 22 5.89 16.41 3.98
C VAL A 22 5.19 16.89 2.73
N ASP A 23 5.04 16.05 1.71
CA ASP A 23 4.30 16.35 0.48
C ASP A 23 3.69 15.06 -0.07
N GLY A 24 2.46 14.80 0.29
CA GLY A 24 1.72 13.61 -0.15
C GLY A 24 1.39 13.55 -1.65
N TYR A 25 1.83 14.53 -2.44
CA TYR A 25 1.67 14.51 -3.90
C TYR A 25 2.90 13.96 -4.64
N ILE A 26 3.93 13.54 -3.90
CA ILE A 26 5.19 13.14 -4.49
C ILE A 26 5.41 11.64 -4.32
N VAL A 27 5.75 11.00 -5.44
CA VAL A 27 6.30 9.64 -5.50
C VAL A 27 7.74 9.76 -5.97
N THR A 28 8.66 9.19 -5.23
CA THR A 28 10.09 9.26 -5.53
C THR A 28 10.58 7.91 -6.01
N PRO A 29 11.05 7.80 -7.26
CA PRO A 29 11.71 6.60 -7.76
C PRO A 29 13.12 6.44 -7.20
N ILE A 30 13.53 5.20 -7.01
CA ILE A 30 14.88 4.80 -6.59
C ILE A 30 15.30 3.66 -7.50
N GLU A 31 16.38 3.82 -8.24
CA GLU A 31 16.93 2.76 -9.07
C GLU A 31 17.40 1.59 -8.19
N ALA A 32 16.97 0.36 -8.47
CA ALA A 32 17.09 -0.73 -7.49
C ALA A 32 18.52 -1.25 -7.33
N ASP A 33 19.31 -1.29 -8.41
CA ASP A 33 20.67 -1.85 -8.36
C ASP A 33 21.68 -0.88 -7.71
N SER A 34 21.55 0.40 -8.01
CA SER A 34 22.48 1.43 -7.53
C SER A 34 22.00 2.17 -6.29
N MET A 35 20.71 2.02 -5.94
CA MET A 35 20.02 2.80 -4.90
C MET A 35 20.07 4.32 -5.14
N ILE A 36 20.23 4.74 -6.39
CA ILE A 36 20.20 6.17 -6.76
C ILE A 36 18.76 6.68 -6.72
N VAL A 37 18.56 7.76 -5.97
CA VAL A 37 17.29 8.47 -5.91
C VAL A 37 17.13 9.31 -7.17
N GLU A 38 16.07 9.10 -7.91
CA GLU A 38 15.76 9.82 -9.14
C GLU A 38 14.91 11.07 -8.89
N ALA A 39 14.62 11.82 -9.96
CA ALA A 39 13.75 12.98 -9.88
C ALA A 39 12.33 12.58 -9.41
N PRO A 40 11.75 13.31 -8.45
CA PRO A 40 10.44 12.99 -7.94
C PRO A 40 9.34 13.23 -8.98
N ILE A 41 8.34 12.36 -8.96
CA ILE A 41 7.14 12.44 -9.79
C ILE A 41 6.04 13.09 -8.97
N ARG A 42 5.49 14.20 -9.48
CA ARG A 42 4.37 14.88 -8.83
C ARG A 42 3.04 14.39 -9.38
N LEU A 43 2.22 13.84 -8.50
CA LEU A 43 0.86 13.41 -8.82
C LEU A 43 -0.13 14.59 -8.65
N LYS A 44 -1.31 14.44 -9.25
CA LYS A 44 -2.40 15.42 -9.10
C LYS A 44 -3.13 15.30 -7.78
N GLU A 45 -3.02 14.15 -7.13
CA GLU A 45 -3.72 13.81 -5.89
C GLU A 45 -2.74 13.31 -4.84
N LYS A 46 -3.12 13.45 -3.58
CA LYS A 46 -2.32 12.91 -2.46
C LYS A 46 -2.29 11.39 -2.51
N VAL A 47 -1.14 10.84 -2.19
CA VAL A 47 -0.92 9.42 -1.95
C VAL A 47 -0.38 9.23 -0.55
N PHE A 48 -0.90 8.25 0.17
CA PHE A 48 -0.44 7.93 1.52
C PHE A 48 0.42 6.68 1.54
N ASN A 49 -0.15 5.58 1.13
CA ASN A 49 0.55 4.35 0.85
C ASN A 49 0.50 4.07 -0.65
N PHE A 50 1.39 3.22 -1.09
CA PHE A 50 1.58 2.99 -2.51
C PHE A 50 2.04 1.55 -2.70
N ALA A 51 1.33 0.80 -3.52
CA ALA A 51 1.65 -0.58 -3.84
C ALA A 51 1.68 -0.77 -5.35
N PHE A 52 2.35 -1.82 -5.81
CA PHE A 52 2.41 -2.17 -7.22
C PHE A 52 1.80 -3.55 -7.46
N ASP A 53 0.75 -3.60 -8.27
CA ASP A 53 0.17 -4.83 -8.79
C ASP A 53 0.95 -5.26 -10.03
N LYS A 54 1.84 -6.23 -9.86
CA LYS A 54 2.70 -6.75 -10.93
C LYS A 54 1.91 -7.46 -12.03
N ASP A 55 0.76 -8.06 -11.68
CA ASP A 55 -0.04 -8.86 -12.60
C ASP A 55 -0.83 -7.97 -13.57
N ARG A 56 -1.15 -6.75 -13.12
CA ARG A 56 -1.85 -5.74 -13.92
C ARG A 56 -0.97 -4.61 -14.41
N ASN A 57 0.27 -4.52 -13.91
CA ASN A 57 1.18 -3.40 -14.17
C ASN A 57 0.55 -2.05 -13.76
N GLU A 58 -0.12 -2.04 -12.61
CA GLU A 58 -0.83 -0.89 -12.05
C GLU A 58 -0.25 -0.51 -10.69
N TYR A 59 -0.18 0.78 -10.41
CA TYR A 59 0.07 1.26 -9.06
C TYR A 59 -1.26 1.52 -8.35
N VAL A 60 -1.27 1.29 -7.06
CA VAL A 60 -2.44 1.45 -6.20
C VAL A 60 -2.10 2.34 -5.03
N SER A 61 -2.95 3.30 -4.73
CA SER A 61 -2.83 4.15 -3.54
C SER A 61 -4.16 4.28 -2.83
N ILE A 62 -4.12 4.24 -1.51
CA ILE A 62 -5.28 4.49 -0.67
C ILE A 62 -5.18 5.90 -0.13
N VAL A 63 -6.20 6.69 -0.37
CA VAL A 63 -6.23 8.11 -0.05
C VAL A 63 -7.42 8.40 0.86
N PRO A 64 -7.21 9.01 2.03
CA PRO A 64 -8.31 9.54 2.82
C PRO A 64 -9.05 10.63 2.03
N LEU A 65 -10.34 10.46 1.84
CA LEU A 65 -11.18 11.47 1.18
C LEU A 65 -11.79 12.44 2.21
N THR A 66 -12.29 11.86 3.29
CA THR A 66 -12.86 12.56 4.45
C THR A 66 -12.59 11.74 5.70
N ASN A 67 -13.05 12.21 6.86
CA ASN A 67 -12.96 11.45 8.11
C ASN A 67 -13.74 10.11 8.08
N SER A 68 -14.65 9.93 7.13
CA SER A 68 -15.51 8.75 7.03
C SER A 68 -15.33 7.94 5.73
N HIS A 69 -14.51 8.40 4.81
CA HIS A 69 -14.39 7.75 3.52
C HIS A 69 -12.94 7.73 3.03
N ARG A 70 -12.59 6.65 2.34
CA ARG A 70 -11.34 6.49 1.61
C ARG A 70 -11.60 6.24 0.14
N THR A 71 -10.62 6.53 -0.69
CA THR A 71 -10.61 6.11 -2.10
C THR A 71 -9.39 5.22 -2.35
N ILE A 72 -9.60 4.20 -3.17
CA ILE A 72 -8.52 3.49 -3.83
C ILE A 72 -8.38 4.09 -5.22
N ASN A 73 -7.20 4.60 -5.50
CA ASN A 73 -6.83 5.13 -6.81
C ASN A 73 -5.86 4.16 -7.49
N TYR A 74 -6.13 3.87 -8.73
CA TYR A 74 -5.27 3.05 -9.59
C TYR A 74 -4.63 3.92 -10.66
N TYR A 75 -3.36 3.67 -10.91
CA TYR A 75 -2.55 4.43 -11.86
C TYR A 75 -1.87 3.46 -12.83
N ASP A 76 -1.72 3.88 -14.08
CA ASP A 76 -0.92 3.15 -15.05
C ASP A 76 0.59 3.27 -14.73
N SER A 77 1.42 2.62 -15.56
CA SER A 77 2.89 2.67 -15.41
C SER A 77 3.51 4.07 -15.58
N ASN A 78 2.76 5.02 -16.12
CA ASN A 78 3.16 6.42 -16.27
C ASN A 78 2.56 7.33 -15.19
N PHE A 79 1.95 6.75 -14.16
CA PHE A 79 1.28 7.46 -13.07
C PHE A 79 0.06 8.30 -13.48
N ASN A 80 -0.57 7.98 -14.62
CA ASN A 80 -1.88 8.52 -14.95
C ASN A 80 -2.95 7.75 -14.19
N LYS A 81 -3.85 8.45 -13.51
CA LYS A 81 -4.96 7.81 -12.82
C LYS A 81 -5.94 7.20 -13.83
N ILE A 82 -6.20 5.89 -13.71
CA ILE A 82 -7.05 5.14 -14.62
C ILE A 82 -8.41 4.80 -14.03
N LYS A 83 -8.50 4.61 -12.70
CA LYS A 83 -9.75 4.35 -12.01
C LYS A 83 -9.69 4.76 -10.54
N THR A 84 -10.85 4.93 -9.94
CA THR A 84 -11.01 5.27 -8.53
C THR A 84 -12.23 4.55 -7.98
N TYR A 85 -12.07 3.92 -6.82
CA TYR A 85 -13.18 3.39 -6.05
C TYR A 85 -13.26 4.09 -4.70
N LYS A 86 -14.49 4.41 -4.29
CA LYS A 86 -14.77 4.91 -2.95
C LYS A 86 -15.04 3.71 -2.06
N ILE A 87 -14.33 3.63 -0.95
CA ILE A 87 -14.57 2.62 0.07
C ILE A 87 -15.18 3.26 1.31
N ASP A 88 -16.11 2.54 1.93
CA ASP A 88 -16.66 2.97 3.20
C ASP A 88 -15.61 2.79 4.30
N ALA A 89 -15.36 3.85 5.04
CA ALA A 89 -14.38 3.88 6.11
C ALA A 89 -14.97 3.61 7.50
N GLU A 90 -16.23 3.28 7.63
CA GLU A 90 -16.85 2.99 8.93
C GLU A 90 -16.12 1.91 9.72
N HIS A 91 -15.38 1.05 9.02
CA HIS A 91 -14.63 -0.06 9.59
C HIS A 91 -13.13 0.18 9.64
N THR A 92 -12.65 1.38 9.32
CA THR A 92 -11.22 1.67 9.26
C THR A 92 -10.90 2.92 10.06
N ASP A 93 -9.91 2.85 10.94
CA ASP A 93 -9.33 4.06 11.53
C ASP A 93 -8.62 4.91 10.44
N LEU A 94 -8.21 6.12 10.79
CA LEU A 94 -7.72 7.10 9.80
C LEU A 94 -6.29 6.86 9.30
N ASN A 95 -5.54 5.97 9.92
CA ASN A 95 -4.15 5.72 9.57
C ASN A 95 -4.03 4.53 8.62
N ASN A 96 -3.35 4.74 7.51
CA ASN A 96 -3.01 3.70 6.54
C ASN A 96 -1.50 3.64 6.45
N ASN A 97 -0.92 2.54 6.86
CA ASN A 97 0.54 2.41 6.83
C ASN A 97 0.97 1.45 5.72
N GLY A 98 0.77 0.16 5.87
CA GLY A 98 1.20 -0.81 4.86
C GLY A 98 0.15 -1.04 3.77
N ALA A 99 0.61 -1.31 2.56
CA ALA A 99 -0.23 -1.73 1.46
C ALA A 99 0.43 -2.81 0.60
N TYR A 100 -0.39 -3.73 0.11
CA TYR A 100 -0.04 -4.71 -0.90
C TYR A 100 -1.09 -4.70 -2.00
N ALA A 101 -0.66 -4.83 -3.26
CA ALA A 101 -1.54 -5.02 -4.39
C ALA A 101 -1.09 -6.21 -5.24
N GLY A 102 -2.02 -7.02 -5.68
CA GLY A 102 -1.73 -8.14 -6.53
C GLY A 102 -3.00 -8.78 -7.08
N ASN A 103 -2.95 -9.14 -8.34
CA ASN A 103 -4.07 -9.76 -9.06
C ASN A 103 -5.39 -8.95 -8.97
N GLY A 104 -5.27 -7.62 -8.97
CA GLY A 104 -6.38 -6.68 -8.85
C GLY A 104 -6.92 -6.48 -7.43
N ASN A 105 -6.48 -7.28 -6.48
CA ASN A 105 -6.87 -7.13 -5.08
C ASN A 105 -5.88 -6.20 -4.34
N THR A 106 -6.37 -5.54 -3.32
CA THR A 106 -5.55 -4.66 -2.48
C THR A 106 -5.78 -4.99 -1.02
N ILE A 107 -4.68 -5.12 -0.28
CA ILE A 107 -4.70 -5.21 1.18
C ILE A 107 -4.03 -3.96 1.70
N PHE A 108 -4.63 -3.30 2.68
CA PHE A 108 -3.99 -2.23 3.41
C PHE A 108 -4.22 -2.38 4.90
N THR A 109 -3.36 -1.75 5.68
CA THR A 109 -3.47 -1.76 7.12
C THR A 109 -3.93 -0.42 7.65
N THR A 110 -4.66 -0.49 8.75
CA THR A 110 -4.91 0.64 9.64
C THR A 110 -4.07 0.44 10.90
N LEU A 111 -4.32 1.16 11.98
CA LEU A 111 -3.64 0.93 13.27
C LEU A 111 -4.01 -0.41 13.92
N THR A 112 -5.15 -0.99 13.56
CA THR A 112 -5.71 -2.14 14.28
C THR A 112 -6.23 -3.25 13.38
N THR A 113 -6.34 -3.01 12.07
CA THR A 113 -6.98 -3.96 11.15
C THR A 113 -6.25 -4.08 9.81
N PHE A 114 -6.37 -5.27 9.22
CA PHE A 114 -6.17 -5.46 7.78
C PHE A 114 -7.50 -5.25 7.07
N VAL A 115 -7.48 -4.53 5.97
CA VAL A 115 -8.64 -4.34 5.11
C VAL A 115 -8.33 -4.90 3.73
N PHE A 116 -9.15 -5.84 3.30
CA PHE A 116 -9.07 -6.47 2.00
C PHE A 116 -10.11 -5.89 1.06
N VAL A 117 -9.68 -5.46 -0.11
CA VAL A 117 -10.54 -4.85 -1.13
C VAL A 117 -10.29 -5.56 -2.46
N ASP A 118 -11.36 -5.93 -3.13
CA ASP A 118 -11.25 -6.57 -4.44
C ASP A 118 -11.01 -5.58 -5.58
N GLU A 119 -10.91 -6.11 -6.78
CA GLU A 119 -10.69 -5.35 -8.01
C GLU A 119 -11.80 -4.35 -8.37
N GLU A 120 -12.97 -4.49 -7.76
CA GLU A 120 -14.12 -3.62 -7.93
C GLU A 120 -14.21 -2.55 -6.84
N GLY A 121 -13.27 -2.54 -5.89
CA GLY A 121 -13.25 -1.62 -4.77
C GLY A 121 -14.18 -2.02 -3.62
N VAL A 122 -14.68 -3.26 -3.63
CA VAL A 122 -15.56 -3.77 -2.58
C VAL A 122 -14.74 -4.34 -1.44
N VAL A 123 -15.02 -3.90 -0.21
CA VAL A 123 -14.40 -4.46 0.99
C VAL A 123 -14.91 -5.88 1.21
N LYS A 124 -14.03 -6.86 1.12
CA LYS A 124 -14.37 -8.28 1.28
C LYS A 124 -14.14 -8.78 2.70
N ASN A 125 -13.16 -8.24 3.38
CA ASN A 125 -12.85 -8.66 4.73
C ASN A 125 -12.15 -7.56 5.52
N ILE A 126 -12.35 -7.57 6.83
CA ILE A 126 -11.66 -6.73 7.81
C ILE A 126 -11.22 -7.65 8.95
N SER A 127 -9.91 -7.77 9.14
CA SER A 127 -9.36 -8.64 10.18
C SER A 127 -8.57 -7.82 11.18
N PRO A 128 -8.91 -7.88 12.48
CA PRO A 128 -8.14 -7.21 13.50
C PRO A 128 -6.76 -7.86 13.67
N TYR A 129 -5.78 -7.07 14.07
CA TYR A 129 -4.49 -7.57 14.53
C TYR A 129 -4.15 -7.04 15.91
N THR A 130 -3.14 -7.63 16.54
CA THR A 130 -2.80 -7.32 17.94
C THR A 130 -2.42 -5.86 18.12
N SER A 131 -3.03 -5.20 19.09
CA SER A 131 -2.72 -3.81 19.45
C SER A 131 -1.25 -3.61 19.85
N GLY A 132 -0.72 -2.43 19.56
CA GLY A 132 0.67 -2.07 19.83
C GLY A 132 1.67 -2.53 18.77
N MET A 133 1.17 -2.98 17.63
CA MET A 133 1.91 -3.22 16.40
C MET A 133 1.52 -2.14 15.38
N GLU A 134 2.49 -1.56 14.71
CA GLU A 134 2.27 -0.67 13.59
C GLU A 134 2.86 -1.33 12.35
N VAL A 135 2.00 -1.72 11.41
CA VAL A 135 2.45 -2.32 10.15
C VAL A 135 2.89 -1.20 9.23
N GLU A 136 4.17 -1.16 8.92
CA GLU A 136 4.78 -0.08 8.12
C GLU A 136 4.72 -0.39 6.63
N ASP A 137 4.86 -1.66 6.27
CA ASP A 137 4.82 -2.11 4.88
C ASP A 137 4.48 -3.59 4.76
N MET A 138 4.04 -4.01 3.57
CA MET A 138 3.68 -5.41 3.28
C MET A 138 4.16 -5.81 1.89
N ASP A 139 4.60 -7.06 1.78
CA ASP A 139 4.90 -7.68 0.49
C ASP A 139 4.47 -9.14 0.48
N TYR A 140 4.13 -9.67 -0.70
CA TYR A 140 3.76 -11.07 -0.88
C TYR A 140 4.74 -11.74 -1.81
N ARG A 141 5.43 -12.75 -1.30
CA ARG A 141 6.46 -13.47 -2.04
C ARG A 141 6.41 -14.96 -1.78
N ASN A 142 6.48 -15.75 -2.84
CA ASN A 142 6.53 -17.22 -2.76
C ASN A 142 5.40 -17.84 -1.93
N GLY A 143 4.19 -17.33 -2.07
CA GLY A 143 3.04 -17.87 -1.33
C GLY A 143 2.93 -17.39 0.11
N GLN A 144 3.77 -16.46 0.54
CA GLN A 144 3.78 -15.95 1.91
C GLN A 144 3.70 -14.43 1.94
N MET A 145 2.87 -13.89 2.83
CA MET A 145 2.83 -12.45 3.15
C MET A 145 3.90 -12.14 4.18
N TYR A 146 4.68 -11.10 3.90
CA TYR A 146 5.64 -10.50 4.83
C TYR A 146 5.17 -9.13 5.24
N MET A 147 5.40 -8.78 6.49
CA MET A 147 5.08 -7.46 7.06
C MET A 147 6.27 -6.90 7.79
N ALA A 148 6.59 -5.65 7.52
CA ALA A 148 7.46 -4.85 8.36
C ALA A 148 6.61 -4.21 9.47
N VAL A 149 6.95 -4.48 10.71
CA VAL A 149 6.17 -4.05 11.88
C VAL A 149 7.05 -3.25 12.82
N ASN A 150 6.61 -2.07 13.17
CA ASN A 150 7.18 -1.29 14.28
C ASN A 150 6.48 -1.69 15.58
N ARG A 151 7.24 -2.22 16.51
CA ARG A 151 6.76 -2.57 17.83
C ARG A 151 7.64 -1.94 18.90
N LYS A 152 7.14 -0.91 19.58
CA LYS A 152 7.88 -0.21 20.63
C LYS A 152 9.27 0.29 20.18
N GLY A 153 9.35 0.83 18.96
CA GLY A 153 10.60 1.35 18.38
C GLY A 153 11.57 0.30 17.85
N LYS A 154 11.14 -0.96 17.75
CA LYS A 154 11.89 -2.03 17.07
C LYS A 154 11.17 -2.41 15.78
N VAL A 155 11.92 -2.52 14.71
CA VAL A 155 11.41 -3.06 13.44
C VAL A 155 11.59 -4.58 13.45
N GLU A 156 10.50 -5.27 13.20
CA GLU A 156 10.43 -6.74 13.13
C GLU A 156 9.80 -7.12 11.79
N ILE A 157 10.28 -8.22 11.18
CA ILE A 157 9.69 -8.77 9.97
C ILE A 157 8.92 -10.03 10.35
N TYR A 158 7.63 -10.02 10.05
CA TYR A 158 6.75 -11.16 10.27
C TYR A 158 6.38 -11.80 8.94
N GLY A 159 6.45 -13.14 8.87
CA GLY A 159 5.87 -13.93 7.81
C GLY A 159 4.53 -14.51 8.27
N LEU A 160 3.47 -14.29 7.50
CA LEU A 160 2.18 -14.94 7.71
C LEU A 160 2.14 -16.21 6.86
N PRO A 161 1.79 -17.38 7.43
CA PRO A 161 1.79 -18.66 6.70
C PRO A 161 0.74 -18.72 5.58
N SER A 162 -0.24 -17.84 5.62
CA SER A 162 -1.24 -17.65 4.57
C SER A 162 -1.75 -16.22 4.63
N LEU A 163 -2.28 -15.71 3.53
CA LEU A 163 -3.11 -14.52 3.59
C LEU A 163 -4.27 -14.80 4.55
N PRO A 164 -4.65 -13.84 5.40
CA PRO A 164 -5.80 -14.01 6.29
C PRO A 164 -7.12 -14.17 5.51
N PHE A 165 -7.05 -14.29 4.18
CA PHE A 165 -8.15 -14.48 3.24
C PHE A 165 -7.75 -15.50 2.18
N SER A 166 -8.67 -16.36 1.78
CA SER A 166 -8.53 -17.11 0.54
C SER A 166 -8.62 -16.11 -0.62
N VAL A 167 -7.49 -15.79 -1.23
CA VAL A 167 -7.46 -15.25 -2.58
C VAL A 167 -7.87 -16.43 -3.45
N ASN A 168 -9.10 -16.45 -3.91
CA ASN A 168 -9.52 -17.45 -4.89
C ASN A 168 -8.62 -17.25 -6.11
N ALA A 169 -7.84 -18.27 -6.40
CA ALA A 169 -7.00 -18.38 -7.58
C ALA A 169 -7.86 -18.44 -8.85
#